data_ee905e489a1285903bfb5d18a441e054
#
_entry.id   ee905e489a1285903bfb5d18a441e054
#
_cell.length_a   1.000
_cell.length_b   1.000
_cell.length_c   1.000
_cell.angle_alpha   90.00
_cell.angle_beta   90.00
_cell.angle_gamma   90.00
#
_symmetry.space_group_name_H-M   'P 1'
#
loop_
_entity.id
_entity.type
_entity.pdbx_description
1 polymer ?
#
loop_
_entity_poly.entity_id
_entity_poly.type
_entity_poly.pdbx_seq_one_letter_code
_entity_poly.pdbx_strand_id
1 'polypeptide(L)'
;MPATSFYADADTAYDTQKSRQDLEPEITADDADAPADEDLEQLEMTSSETERVSATTKTRSTDLVRLYLQEIGRVRLLGRDEEVSEAQKVQRYLKLRILLSEAATQGDELLAHYLRIVEAQERLTSELGHRPSMRRWASTAGIEEFELKGALSQGKRRWAQTANLTVQELEQVQTQGLQAKEHMIKANLRLVVSVAKKYQNRGLELLDLVQEGTLGLERAVEKFDPTKGYRFSTYAYWWIRQGIT
;
A
#
# COMPACT_ATOMS: atom_id res chain seq x y z
N MET A 1 4.26 31.66 37.63
CA MET A 1 3.15 30.76 37.29
C MET A 1 3.42 30.22 35.90
N PRO A 2 3.85 28.97 35.71
CA PRO A 2 4.16 28.44 34.38
C PRO A 2 2.86 27.93 33.71
N ALA A 3 2.69 28.25 32.43
CA ALA A 3 1.64 27.74 31.58
C ALA A 3 2.01 26.30 31.16
N THR A 4 1.23 25.36 31.62
CA THR A 4 1.37 23.92 31.40
C THR A 4 0.96 23.54 29.96
N SER A 5 1.84 22.83 29.31
CA SER A 5 1.77 22.14 28.04
C SER A 5 0.48 21.30 27.88
N PHE A 6 -0.25 21.56 26.78
CA PHE A 6 -1.44 20.79 26.36
C PHE A 6 -1.21 20.05 25.03
N TYR A 7 0.05 19.70 24.70
CA TYR A 7 0.40 19.06 23.42
C TYR A 7 1.05 17.68 23.53
N ALA A 8 0.94 17.01 24.69
CA ALA A 8 1.66 15.74 24.92
C ALA A 8 0.86 14.47 24.62
N ASP A 9 -0.46 14.53 24.36
CA ASP A 9 -1.29 13.32 24.31
C ASP A 9 -1.72 12.86 22.89
N ALA A 10 -1.44 13.65 21.84
CA ALA A 10 -1.81 13.27 20.47
C ALA A 10 -0.79 12.32 19.81
N ASP A 11 0.50 12.47 20.12
CA ASP A 11 1.55 11.64 19.52
C ASP A 11 1.58 10.20 20.06
N THR A 12 1.19 10.00 21.32
CA THR A 12 1.17 8.65 21.94
C THR A 12 0.01 7.78 21.43
N ALA A 13 -1.11 8.38 21.04
CA ALA A 13 -2.25 7.63 20.48
C ALA A 13 -1.99 7.19 19.03
N TYR A 14 -1.28 8.01 18.24
CA TYR A 14 -0.91 7.69 16.86
C TYR A 14 0.12 6.55 16.79
N ASP A 15 1.10 6.56 17.68
CA ASP A 15 2.15 5.53 17.75
C ASP A 15 1.62 4.17 18.26
N THR A 16 0.63 4.19 19.16
CA THR A 16 0.00 2.95 19.67
C THR A 16 -0.92 2.29 18.64
N GLN A 17 -1.58 3.08 17.77
CA GLN A 17 -2.37 2.55 16.66
C GLN A 17 -1.49 1.98 15.56
N LYS A 18 -0.36 2.63 15.24
CA LYS A 18 0.63 2.15 14.28
C LYS A 18 1.24 0.81 14.71
N SER A 19 1.59 0.68 16.00
CA SER A 19 2.18 -0.55 16.56
C SER A 19 1.23 -1.75 16.54
N ARG A 20 -0.10 -1.57 16.67
CA ARG A 20 -1.08 -2.66 16.56
C ARG A 20 -1.36 -3.08 15.12
N GLN A 21 -1.21 -2.17 14.16
CA GLN A 21 -1.48 -2.42 12.75
C GLN A 21 -0.30 -3.06 12.01
N ASP A 22 0.91 -3.02 12.57
CA ASP A 22 2.14 -3.56 11.97
C ASP A 22 2.50 -4.97 12.44
N LEU A 23 1.73 -5.57 13.35
CA LEU A 23 1.92 -6.96 13.73
C LEU A 23 1.57 -7.85 12.55
N GLU A 24 2.54 -8.62 12.07
CA GLU A 24 2.29 -9.67 11.09
C GLU A 24 1.23 -10.62 11.66
N PRO A 25 0.20 -10.99 10.88
CA PRO A 25 -0.73 -12.01 11.32
C PRO A 25 0.07 -13.29 11.61
N GLU A 26 -0.06 -13.82 12.83
CA GLU A 26 0.50 -15.13 13.15
C GLU A 26 -0.23 -16.18 12.34
N ILE A 27 0.39 -16.60 11.24
CA ILE A 27 -0.10 -17.70 10.40
C ILE A 27 0.33 -18.97 11.12
N THR A 28 -0.53 -19.50 11.99
CA THR A 28 -0.30 -20.78 12.64
C THR A 28 -0.84 -21.91 11.77
N ALA A 29 -0.16 -23.06 11.78
CA ALA A 29 -0.59 -24.22 11.00
C ALA A 29 -1.97 -24.79 11.45
N ASP A 30 -2.51 -24.30 12.55
CA ASP A 30 -3.79 -24.70 13.15
C ASP A 30 -4.96 -23.75 12.86
N ASP A 31 -4.75 -22.71 12.02
CA ASP A 31 -5.86 -21.84 11.62
C ASP A 31 -6.80 -22.57 10.64
N ALA A 32 -7.69 -23.39 11.22
CA ALA A 32 -8.71 -24.16 10.50
C ALA A 32 -9.68 -23.32 9.64
N ASP A 33 -9.56 -22.01 9.67
CA ASP A 33 -10.38 -21.03 8.92
C ASP A 33 -9.64 -20.45 7.70
N ALA A 34 -8.38 -20.86 7.46
CA ALA A 34 -7.65 -20.50 6.26
C ALA A 34 -8.17 -21.31 5.09
N PRO A 35 -8.75 -20.70 4.06
CA PRO A 35 -9.13 -21.43 2.86
C PRO A 35 -7.87 -21.99 2.20
N ALA A 36 -7.97 -23.21 1.69
CA ALA A 36 -6.91 -23.82 0.87
C ALA A 36 -6.61 -22.93 -0.35
N ASP A 37 -5.41 -23.01 -0.89
CA ASP A 37 -5.04 -22.23 -2.10
C ASP A 37 -6.04 -22.42 -3.24
N GLU A 38 -6.55 -23.65 -3.42
CA GLU A 38 -7.58 -23.99 -4.41
C GLU A 38 -8.92 -23.29 -4.13
N ASP A 39 -9.31 -23.15 -2.85
CA ASP A 39 -10.53 -22.44 -2.45
C ASP A 39 -10.40 -20.92 -2.69
N LEU A 40 -9.21 -20.36 -2.50
CA LEU A 40 -8.93 -18.95 -2.79
C LEU A 40 -8.98 -18.65 -4.28
N GLU A 41 -8.42 -19.53 -5.12
CA GLU A 41 -8.52 -19.43 -6.58
C GLU A 41 -9.98 -19.53 -7.05
N GLN A 42 -10.77 -20.43 -6.45
CA GLN A 42 -12.21 -20.53 -6.74
C GLN A 42 -12.98 -19.29 -6.29
N LEU A 43 -12.67 -18.71 -5.13
CA LEU A 43 -13.26 -17.47 -4.66
C LEU A 43 -12.97 -16.30 -5.61
N GLU A 44 -11.77 -16.23 -6.15
CA GLU A 44 -11.38 -15.24 -7.17
C GLU A 44 -12.14 -15.42 -8.47
N MET A 45 -12.34 -16.67 -8.93
CA MET A 45 -13.08 -16.98 -10.15
C MET A 45 -14.59 -16.73 -10.01
N THR A 46 -15.21 -17.09 -8.88
CA THR A 46 -16.65 -16.93 -8.66
C THR A 46 -17.06 -15.46 -8.49
N SER A 47 -16.13 -14.57 -8.14
CA SER A 47 -16.42 -13.12 -8.12
C SER A 47 -16.74 -12.55 -9.50
N SER A 48 -16.41 -13.26 -10.59
CA SER A 48 -16.75 -12.87 -11.97
C SER A 48 -18.17 -13.27 -12.38
N GLU A 49 -18.81 -14.24 -11.71
CA GLU A 49 -20.13 -14.78 -12.08
C GLU A 49 -21.31 -14.11 -11.36
N THR A 50 -21.09 -13.20 -10.41
CA THR A 50 -22.12 -12.60 -9.57
C THR A 50 -22.90 -11.45 -10.26
N GLU A 51 -23.02 -11.45 -11.59
CA GLU A 51 -23.87 -10.50 -12.33
C GLU A 51 -25.39 -10.75 -12.23
N ARG A 52 -25.84 -11.76 -11.47
CA ARG A 52 -27.26 -12.19 -11.46
C ARG A 52 -27.96 -12.08 -10.12
N VAL A 53 -27.66 -11.12 -9.26
CA VAL A 53 -28.44 -10.96 -8.02
C VAL A 53 -29.18 -9.64 -7.95
N SER A 54 -30.48 -9.78 -8.18
CA SER A 54 -31.62 -9.03 -7.62
C SER A 54 -31.65 -7.52 -7.82
N ALA A 55 -32.42 -7.13 -8.82
CA ALA A 55 -33.05 -5.82 -8.92
C ALA A 55 -34.13 -5.68 -7.84
N THR A 56 -33.84 -4.91 -6.78
CA THR A 56 -34.86 -4.07 -6.09
C THR A 56 -34.15 -3.19 -5.04
N THR A 57 -34.29 -1.87 -5.23
CA THR A 57 -34.12 -0.81 -4.22
C THR A 57 -32.74 -0.57 -3.62
N LYS A 58 -31.83 0.00 -4.40
CA LYS A 58 -30.80 0.99 -4.02
C LYS A 58 -29.94 1.31 -5.25
N THR A 59 -30.54 1.95 -6.24
CA THR A 59 -30.00 2.03 -7.62
C THR A 59 -28.60 2.67 -7.73
N ARG A 60 -28.22 3.58 -6.86
CA ARG A 60 -26.95 4.32 -7.02
C ARG A 60 -25.71 3.61 -6.47
N SER A 61 -25.82 2.95 -5.31
CA SER A 61 -24.70 2.21 -4.72
C SER A 61 -24.47 0.87 -5.45
N THR A 62 -25.55 0.25 -5.93
CA THR A 62 -25.49 -0.99 -6.73
C THR A 62 -24.80 -0.75 -8.08
N ASP A 63 -25.04 0.39 -8.73
CA ASP A 63 -24.39 0.74 -9.99
C ASP A 63 -22.88 0.97 -9.81
N LEU A 64 -22.47 1.62 -8.71
CA LEU A 64 -21.05 1.82 -8.38
C LEU A 64 -20.32 0.50 -8.09
N VAL A 65 -20.95 -0.39 -7.31
CA VAL A 65 -20.41 -1.73 -7.05
C VAL A 65 -20.24 -2.50 -8.35
N ARG A 66 -21.26 -2.47 -9.23
CA ARG A 66 -21.20 -3.15 -10.53
C ARG A 66 -20.08 -2.62 -11.41
N LEU A 67 -19.93 -1.30 -11.50
CA LEU A 67 -18.87 -0.66 -12.26
C LEU A 67 -17.48 -1.04 -11.70
N TYR A 68 -17.33 -1.00 -10.39
CA TYR A 68 -16.09 -1.42 -9.72
C TYR A 68 -15.74 -2.87 -10.03
N LEU A 69 -16.69 -3.80 -9.90
CA LEU A 69 -16.48 -5.22 -10.20
C LEU A 69 -16.11 -5.44 -11.68
N GLN A 70 -16.71 -4.68 -12.59
CA GLN A 70 -16.37 -4.73 -14.01
C GLN A 70 -14.94 -4.26 -14.28
N GLU A 71 -14.50 -3.19 -13.62
CA GLU A 71 -13.14 -2.65 -13.80
C GLU A 71 -12.08 -3.61 -13.25
N ILE A 72 -12.24 -4.13 -12.04
CA ILE A 72 -11.27 -5.08 -11.47
C ILE A 72 -11.24 -6.42 -12.23
N GLY A 73 -12.36 -6.81 -12.85
CA GLY A 73 -12.46 -8.03 -13.67
C GLY A 73 -11.63 -7.98 -14.96
N ARG A 74 -11.23 -6.80 -15.42
CA ARG A 74 -10.39 -6.64 -16.61
C ARG A 74 -8.92 -6.95 -16.37
N VAL A 75 -8.50 -6.94 -15.11
CA VAL A 75 -7.09 -7.19 -14.76
C VAL A 75 -6.87 -8.71 -14.71
N ARG A 76 -5.84 -9.17 -15.41
CA ARG A 76 -5.46 -10.58 -15.43
C ARG A 76 -4.85 -10.97 -14.09
N LEU A 77 -5.18 -12.16 -13.61
CA LEU A 77 -4.54 -12.76 -12.43
C LEU A 77 -3.06 -13.04 -12.72
N LEU A 78 -2.23 -12.91 -11.69
CA LEU A 78 -0.81 -13.24 -11.77
C LEU A 78 -0.60 -14.74 -11.59
N GLY A 79 0.26 -15.33 -12.44
CA GLY A 79 0.78 -16.66 -12.21
C GLY A 79 1.83 -16.67 -11.09
N ARG A 80 2.13 -17.87 -10.55
CA ARG A 80 3.09 -18.03 -9.45
C ARG A 80 4.46 -17.37 -9.71
N ASP A 81 5.01 -17.58 -10.90
CA ASP A 81 6.31 -17.01 -11.27
C ASP A 81 6.25 -15.48 -11.41
N GLU A 82 5.11 -14.97 -11.86
CA GLU A 82 4.87 -13.54 -11.95
C GLU A 82 4.73 -12.91 -10.55
N GLU A 83 4.01 -13.54 -9.61
CA GLU A 83 3.93 -13.12 -8.21
C GLU A 83 5.33 -12.98 -7.59
N VAL A 84 6.19 -13.99 -7.80
CA VAL A 84 7.57 -13.96 -7.31
C VAL A 84 8.37 -12.83 -7.95
N SER A 85 8.29 -12.67 -9.27
CA SER A 85 9.00 -11.62 -9.99
C SER A 85 8.58 -10.21 -9.55
N GLU A 86 7.26 -9.97 -9.44
CA GLU A 86 6.74 -8.68 -9.00
C GLU A 86 7.11 -8.42 -7.53
N ALA A 87 6.97 -9.41 -6.65
CA ALA A 87 7.36 -9.28 -5.24
C ALA A 87 8.86 -8.94 -5.07
N GLN A 88 9.75 -9.54 -5.85
CA GLN A 88 11.17 -9.22 -5.82
C GLN A 88 11.46 -7.76 -6.20
N LYS A 89 10.74 -7.21 -7.19
CA LYS A 89 10.85 -5.79 -7.57
C LYS A 89 10.37 -4.87 -6.44
N VAL A 90 9.24 -5.21 -5.80
CA VAL A 90 8.71 -4.49 -4.64
C VAL A 90 9.72 -4.52 -3.49
N GLN A 91 10.24 -5.70 -3.14
CA GLN A 91 11.22 -5.84 -2.05
C GLN A 91 12.51 -5.09 -2.32
N ARG A 92 13.00 -5.07 -3.57
CA ARG A 92 14.17 -4.28 -3.95
C ARG A 92 13.94 -2.78 -3.76
N TYR A 93 12.77 -2.28 -4.15
CA TYR A 93 12.39 -0.89 -3.94
C TYR A 93 12.27 -0.53 -2.45
N LEU A 94 11.62 -1.38 -1.65
CA LEU A 94 11.47 -1.16 -0.21
C LEU A 94 12.80 -1.14 0.52
N LYS A 95 13.74 -2.03 0.18
CA LYS A 95 15.10 -2.01 0.72
C LYS A 95 15.81 -0.68 0.46
N LEU A 96 15.62 -0.08 -0.73
CA LEU A 96 16.18 1.25 -1.02
C LEU A 96 15.51 2.35 -0.18
N ARG A 97 14.22 2.26 0.08
CA ARG A 97 13.52 3.22 0.97
C ARG A 97 13.99 3.10 2.42
N ILE A 98 14.17 1.88 2.92
CA ILE A 98 14.72 1.63 4.26
C ILE A 98 16.13 2.22 4.36
N LEU A 99 17.02 1.94 3.40
CA LEU A 99 18.37 2.51 3.34
C LEU A 99 18.37 4.04 3.37
N LEU A 100 17.45 4.68 2.64
CA LEU A 100 17.28 6.15 2.66
C LEU A 100 16.90 6.64 4.06
N SER A 101 15.92 6.01 4.70
CA SER A 101 15.44 6.38 6.02
C SER A 101 16.52 6.17 7.09
N GLU A 102 17.23 5.05 7.06
CA GLU A 102 18.33 4.75 7.98
C GLU A 102 19.48 5.76 7.83
N ALA A 103 19.90 6.07 6.61
CA ALA A 103 20.96 7.03 6.38
C ALA A 103 20.57 8.44 6.83
N ALA A 104 19.32 8.86 6.60
CA ALA A 104 18.80 10.12 7.08
C ALA A 104 18.80 10.19 8.62
N THR A 105 18.44 9.09 9.30
CA THR A 105 18.44 8.98 10.78
C THR A 105 19.86 8.93 11.35
N GLN A 106 20.83 8.35 10.64
CA GLN A 106 22.22 8.27 11.04
C GLN A 106 23.00 9.59 10.87
N GLY A 107 22.35 10.65 10.43
CA GLY A 107 22.92 12.00 10.38
C GLY A 107 23.36 12.47 8.99
N ASP A 108 22.94 11.79 7.91
CA ASP A 108 23.13 12.35 6.56
C ASP A 108 22.12 13.46 6.31
N GLU A 109 22.54 14.71 6.54
CA GLU A 109 21.69 15.91 6.43
C GLU A 109 21.07 16.08 5.03
N LEU A 110 21.80 15.71 3.97
CA LEU A 110 21.28 15.79 2.60
C LEU A 110 20.14 14.82 2.39
N LEU A 111 20.28 13.58 2.88
CA LEU A 111 19.22 12.57 2.77
C LEU A 111 18.04 12.89 3.69
N ALA A 112 18.28 13.40 4.89
CA ALA A 112 17.21 13.88 5.77
C ALA A 112 16.42 15.03 5.15
N HIS A 113 17.10 15.97 4.50
CA HIS A 113 16.46 17.06 3.78
C HIS A 113 15.65 16.53 2.56
N TYR A 114 16.23 15.63 1.78
CA TYR A 114 15.57 14.99 0.65
C TYR A 114 14.31 14.22 1.08
N LEU A 115 14.40 13.45 2.16
CA LEU A 115 13.29 12.67 2.70
C LEU A 115 12.12 13.59 3.09
N ARG A 116 12.37 14.68 3.83
CA ARG A 116 11.34 15.68 4.19
C ARG A 116 10.64 16.27 2.95
N ILE A 117 11.39 16.54 1.88
CA ILE A 117 10.81 17.06 0.63
C ILE A 117 9.88 16.03 0.00
N VAL A 118 10.30 14.76 -0.06
CA VAL A 118 9.50 13.67 -0.65
C VAL A 118 8.27 13.38 0.19
N GLU A 119 8.39 13.30 1.51
CA GLU A 119 7.25 13.11 2.43
C GLU A 119 6.23 14.24 2.35
N ALA A 120 6.69 15.49 2.19
CA ALA A 120 5.80 16.62 1.95
C ALA A 120 4.99 16.47 0.66
N GLN A 121 5.59 15.91 -0.40
CA GLN A 121 4.88 15.61 -1.65
C GLN A 121 3.86 14.48 -1.46
N GLU A 122 4.25 13.39 -0.81
CA GLU A 122 3.39 12.22 -0.57
C GLU A 122 2.16 12.65 0.25
N ARG A 123 2.36 13.39 1.34
CA ARG A 123 1.29 13.94 2.17
C ARG A 123 0.34 14.83 1.38
N LEU A 124 0.87 15.82 0.65
CA LEU A 124 0.05 16.71 -0.17
C LEU A 124 -0.71 15.95 -1.26
N THR A 125 -0.11 14.93 -1.87
CA THR A 125 -0.77 14.12 -2.88
C THR A 125 -1.94 13.33 -2.29
N SER A 126 -1.77 12.78 -1.08
CA SER A 126 -2.83 12.11 -0.34
C SER A 126 -3.98 13.05 0.02
N GLU A 127 -3.67 14.26 0.52
CA GLU A 127 -4.68 15.27 0.88
C GLU A 127 -5.46 15.81 -0.32
N LEU A 128 -4.79 16.01 -1.46
CA LEU A 128 -5.37 16.65 -2.64
C LEU A 128 -6.02 15.65 -3.62
N GLY A 129 -5.65 14.37 -3.55
CA GLY A 129 -5.99 13.37 -4.55
C GLY A 129 -5.29 13.54 -5.91
N HIS A 130 -4.38 14.51 -6.04
CA HIS A 130 -3.60 14.79 -7.23
C HIS A 130 -2.24 15.38 -6.89
N ARG A 131 -1.32 15.39 -7.88
CA ARG A 131 0.02 15.94 -7.69
C ARG A 131 -0.03 17.44 -7.35
N PRO A 132 0.66 17.90 -6.27
CA PRO A 132 0.69 19.30 -5.88
C PRO A 132 1.46 20.16 -6.89
N SER A 133 1.16 21.47 -6.92
CA SER A 133 1.99 22.44 -7.66
C SER A 133 3.36 22.58 -6.99
N MET A 134 4.39 22.97 -7.80
CA MET A 134 5.76 23.15 -7.31
C MET A 134 5.81 24.14 -6.15
N ARG A 135 5.07 25.26 -6.26
CA ARG A 135 5.00 26.31 -5.22
C ARG A 135 4.43 25.76 -3.91
N ARG A 136 3.30 25.01 -3.96
CA ARG A 136 2.69 24.44 -2.76
C ARG A 136 3.58 23.37 -2.13
N TRP A 137 4.21 22.55 -2.96
CA TRP A 137 5.16 21.54 -2.48
C TRP A 137 6.36 22.18 -1.79
N ALA A 138 7.04 23.16 -2.41
CA ALA A 138 8.17 23.88 -1.84
C ALA A 138 7.80 24.54 -0.50
N SER A 139 6.68 25.26 -0.46
CA SER A 139 6.17 25.90 0.76
C SER A 139 5.94 24.88 1.89
N THR A 140 5.34 23.70 1.60
CA THR A 140 5.13 22.66 2.61
C THR A 140 6.43 22.01 3.06
N ALA A 141 7.41 21.90 2.16
CA ALA A 141 8.74 21.37 2.49
C ALA A 141 9.63 22.40 3.21
N GLY A 142 9.20 23.67 3.34
CA GLY A 142 9.93 24.74 3.98
C GLY A 142 11.14 25.25 3.20
N ILE A 143 11.08 25.22 1.87
CA ILE A 143 12.14 25.66 0.95
C ILE A 143 11.58 26.59 -0.13
N GLU A 144 12.46 27.36 -0.76
CA GLU A 144 12.08 28.20 -1.88
C GLU A 144 11.80 27.37 -3.17
N GLU A 145 10.83 27.81 -3.97
CA GLU A 145 10.42 27.08 -5.19
C GLU A 145 11.58 26.87 -6.17
N PHE A 146 12.47 27.85 -6.30
CA PHE A 146 13.63 27.74 -7.22
C PHE A 146 14.69 26.74 -6.74
N GLU A 147 14.77 26.46 -5.42
CA GLU A 147 15.72 25.51 -4.83
C GLU A 147 15.22 24.05 -4.93
N LEU A 148 13.91 23.84 -5.03
CA LEU A 148 13.28 22.52 -4.96
C LEU A 148 13.89 21.51 -5.96
N LYS A 149 14.09 21.91 -7.23
CA LYS A 149 14.68 21.03 -8.24
C LYS A 149 16.13 20.67 -7.91
N GLY A 150 16.89 21.65 -7.43
CA GLY A 150 18.28 21.47 -7.01
C GLY A 150 18.40 20.49 -5.84
N ALA A 151 17.60 20.71 -4.79
CA ALA A 151 17.55 19.87 -3.61
C ALA A 151 17.16 18.41 -3.94
N LEU A 152 16.13 18.21 -4.78
CA LEU A 152 15.74 16.88 -5.26
C LEU A 152 16.84 16.18 -6.04
N SER A 153 17.52 16.91 -6.93
CA SER A 153 18.63 16.33 -7.71
C SER A 153 19.83 15.96 -6.84
N GLN A 154 20.20 16.80 -5.90
CA GLN A 154 21.31 16.54 -4.96
C GLN A 154 20.99 15.36 -4.05
N GLY A 155 19.79 15.36 -3.44
CA GLY A 155 19.35 14.26 -2.58
C GLY A 155 19.28 12.92 -3.31
N LYS A 156 18.75 12.92 -4.54
CA LYS A 156 18.70 11.71 -5.38
C LYS A 156 20.11 11.18 -5.73
N ARG A 157 21.06 12.06 -6.05
CA ARG A 157 22.45 11.67 -6.29
C ARG A 157 23.09 11.08 -5.02
N ARG A 158 22.87 11.71 -3.88
CA ARG A 158 23.39 11.21 -2.59
C ARG A 158 22.81 9.85 -2.25
N TRP A 159 21.49 9.66 -2.42
CA TRP A 159 20.84 8.36 -2.23
C TRP A 159 21.38 7.27 -3.15
N ALA A 160 21.56 7.58 -4.44
CA ALA A 160 22.19 6.65 -5.38
C ALA A 160 23.61 6.23 -4.92
N GLN A 161 24.44 7.20 -4.47
CA GLN A 161 25.76 6.92 -3.93
C GLN A 161 25.70 6.01 -2.70
N THR A 162 24.81 6.29 -1.75
CA THR A 162 24.61 5.46 -0.54
C THR A 162 24.18 4.03 -0.88
N ALA A 163 23.37 3.87 -1.94
CA ALA A 163 22.94 2.57 -2.45
C ALA A 163 23.95 1.88 -3.37
N ASN A 164 25.11 2.47 -3.64
CA ASN A 164 26.08 2.02 -4.64
C ASN A 164 25.46 1.81 -6.04
N LEU A 165 24.57 2.71 -6.44
CA LEU A 165 23.89 2.71 -7.72
C LEU A 165 24.16 4.02 -8.48
N THR A 166 23.98 3.99 -9.79
CA THR A 166 23.83 5.21 -10.57
C THR A 166 22.44 5.82 -10.34
N VAL A 167 22.28 7.11 -10.59
CA VAL A 167 20.97 7.78 -10.49
C VAL A 167 19.95 7.11 -11.41
N GLN A 168 20.37 6.68 -12.58
CA GLN A 168 19.50 6.01 -13.55
C GLN A 168 19.02 4.64 -13.07
N GLU A 169 19.92 3.83 -12.49
CA GLU A 169 19.54 2.54 -11.88
C GLU A 169 18.60 2.72 -10.69
N LEU A 170 18.86 3.74 -9.84
CA LEU A 170 17.97 4.08 -8.74
C LEU A 170 16.56 4.40 -9.24
N GLU A 171 16.43 5.26 -10.25
CA GLU A 171 15.15 5.64 -10.86
C GLU A 171 14.43 4.43 -11.50
N GLN A 172 15.19 3.55 -12.13
CA GLN A 172 14.66 2.31 -12.70
C GLN A 172 14.09 1.40 -11.63
N VAL A 173 14.83 1.18 -10.52
CA VAL A 173 14.34 0.34 -9.41
C VAL A 173 13.10 0.96 -8.76
N GLN A 174 13.07 2.29 -8.55
CA GLN A 174 11.90 2.99 -8.04
C GLN A 174 10.68 2.79 -8.93
N THR A 175 10.83 3.04 -10.24
CA THR A 175 9.74 2.92 -11.21
C THR A 175 9.23 1.49 -11.30
N GLN A 176 10.13 0.51 -11.43
CA GLN A 176 9.76 -0.90 -11.48
C GLN A 176 9.09 -1.39 -10.20
N GLY A 177 9.60 -0.97 -9.03
CA GLY A 177 9.02 -1.35 -7.75
C GLY A 177 7.62 -0.78 -7.53
N LEU A 178 7.40 0.48 -7.86
CA LEU A 178 6.08 1.11 -7.77
C LEU A 178 5.08 0.49 -8.76
N GLN A 179 5.49 0.23 -9.99
CA GLN A 179 4.65 -0.45 -10.99
C GLN A 179 4.31 -1.88 -10.56
N ALA A 180 5.29 -2.60 -10.02
CA ALA A 180 5.08 -3.96 -9.51
C ALA A 180 4.12 -3.97 -8.31
N LYS A 181 4.27 -3.03 -7.36
CA LYS A 181 3.33 -2.86 -6.23
C LYS A 181 1.90 -2.64 -6.73
N GLU A 182 1.73 -1.69 -7.64
CA GLU A 182 0.42 -1.37 -8.22
C GLU A 182 -0.18 -2.56 -8.98
N HIS A 183 0.64 -3.29 -9.74
CA HIS A 183 0.22 -4.48 -10.50
C HIS A 183 -0.23 -5.60 -9.55
N MET A 184 0.55 -5.92 -8.50
CA MET A 184 0.18 -6.91 -7.51
C MET A 184 -1.13 -6.55 -6.79
N ILE A 185 -1.33 -5.28 -6.42
CA ILE A 185 -2.57 -4.82 -5.79
C ILE A 185 -3.74 -5.02 -6.77
N LYS A 186 -3.65 -4.49 -7.99
CA LYS A 186 -4.73 -4.56 -8.98
C LYS A 186 -5.12 -5.99 -9.32
N ALA A 187 -4.15 -6.88 -9.50
CA ALA A 187 -4.39 -8.28 -9.82
C ALA A 187 -5.13 -9.04 -8.70
N ASN A 188 -5.00 -8.57 -7.45
CA ASN A 188 -5.59 -9.23 -6.28
C ASN A 188 -6.82 -8.51 -5.68
N LEU A 189 -7.35 -7.45 -6.33
CA LEU A 189 -8.56 -6.77 -5.85
C LEU A 189 -9.79 -7.69 -5.83
N ARG A 190 -9.84 -8.69 -6.70
CA ARG A 190 -10.91 -9.71 -6.71
C ARG A 190 -10.90 -10.54 -5.43
N LEU A 191 -9.72 -10.87 -4.90
CA LEU A 191 -9.57 -11.54 -3.62
C LEU A 191 -10.12 -10.66 -2.49
N VAL A 192 -9.81 -9.36 -2.48
CA VAL A 192 -10.35 -8.42 -1.48
C VAL A 192 -11.88 -8.46 -1.48
N VAL A 193 -12.50 -8.39 -2.66
CA VAL A 193 -13.97 -8.45 -2.79
C VAL A 193 -14.53 -9.76 -2.26
N SER A 194 -13.90 -10.90 -2.58
CA SER A 194 -14.36 -12.22 -2.13
C SER A 194 -14.33 -12.35 -0.60
N VAL A 195 -13.29 -11.80 0.04
CA VAL A 195 -13.19 -11.74 1.50
C VAL A 195 -14.20 -10.76 2.09
N ALA A 196 -14.30 -9.54 1.56
CA ALA A 196 -15.23 -8.50 2.04
C ALA A 196 -16.69 -8.95 2.01
N LYS A 197 -17.10 -9.73 1.00
CA LYS A 197 -18.46 -10.29 0.91
C LYS A 197 -18.87 -11.12 2.14
N LYS A 198 -17.92 -11.80 2.80
CA LYS A 198 -18.19 -12.60 4.01
C LYS A 198 -18.52 -11.73 5.23
N TYR A 199 -18.21 -10.44 5.18
CA TYR A 199 -18.40 -9.48 6.28
C TYR A 199 -19.54 -8.49 6.04
N GLN A 200 -20.29 -8.65 4.92
CA GLN A 200 -21.51 -7.86 4.66
C GLN A 200 -22.56 -8.05 5.77
N ASN A 201 -23.48 -7.10 5.84
CA ASN A 201 -24.60 -7.07 6.82
C ASN A 201 -24.17 -6.91 8.29
N ARG A 202 -22.97 -6.39 8.54
CA ARG A 202 -22.45 -6.09 9.89
C ARG A 202 -22.34 -4.57 10.16
N GLY A 203 -23.05 -3.73 9.40
CA GLY A 203 -23.11 -2.29 9.63
C GLY A 203 -22.33 -1.42 8.60
N LEU A 204 -21.44 -2.01 7.80
CA LEU A 204 -20.69 -1.32 6.75
C LEU A 204 -21.17 -1.74 5.36
N GLU A 205 -21.09 -0.81 4.40
CA GLU A 205 -21.35 -1.11 2.98
C GLU A 205 -20.19 -1.91 2.36
N LEU A 206 -20.50 -2.68 1.29
CA LEU A 206 -19.48 -3.52 0.65
C LEU A 206 -18.25 -2.72 0.17
N LEU A 207 -18.45 -1.54 -0.39
CA LEU A 207 -17.34 -0.71 -0.88
C LEU A 207 -16.43 -0.22 0.25
N ASP A 208 -16.99 0.07 1.43
CA ASP A 208 -16.20 0.46 2.59
C ASP A 208 -15.35 -0.72 3.09
N LEU A 209 -15.95 -1.91 3.19
CA LEU A 209 -15.22 -3.14 3.53
C LEU A 209 -14.11 -3.45 2.52
N VAL A 210 -14.36 -3.20 1.23
CA VAL A 210 -13.36 -3.38 0.17
C VAL A 210 -12.22 -2.37 0.33
N GLN A 211 -12.49 -1.12 0.71
CA GLN A 211 -11.44 -0.13 0.94
C GLN A 211 -10.54 -0.53 2.11
N GLU A 212 -11.13 -0.91 3.25
CA GLU A 212 -10.38 -1.40 4.41
C GLU A 212 -9.56 -2.66 4.07
N GLY A 213 -10.16 -3.61 3.35
CA GLY A 213 -9.46 -4.80 2.88
C GLY A 213 -8.33 -4.49 1.90
N THR A 214 -8.46 -3.42 1.09
CA THR A 214 -7.40 -2.98 0.17
C THR A 214 -6.20 -2.42 0.92
N LEU A 215 -6.40 -1.70 2.03
CA LEU A 215 -5.30 -1.27 2.91
C LEU A 215 -4.55 -2.48 3.50
N GLY A 216 -5.28 -3.53 3.88
CA GLY A 216 -4.69 -4.82 4.28
C GLY A 216 -3.88 -5.46 3.14
N LEU A 217 -4.43 -5.49 1.93
CA LEU A 217 -3.73 -6.00 0.74
C LEU A 217 -2.45 -5.22 0.43
N GLU A 218 -2.43 -3.90 0.56
CA GLU A 218 -1.22 -3.08 0.37
C GLU A 218 -0.11 -3.49 1.34
N ARG A 219 -0.45 -3.71 2.61
CA ARG A 219 0.51 -4.21 3.62
C ARG A 219 1.01 -5.60 3.27
N ALA A 220 0.12 -6.48 2.80
CA ALA A 220 0.52 -7.81 2.33
C ALA A 220 1.55 -7.74 1.21
N VAL A 221 1.34 -6.87 0.20
CA VAL A 221 2.29 -6.69 -0.91
C VAL A 221 3.65 -6.21 -0.42
N GLU A 222 3.68 -5.29 0.54
CA GLU A 222 4.93 -4.76 1.09
C GLU A 222 5.71 -5.78 1.94
N LYS A 223 5.00 -6.64 2.67
CA LYS A 223 5.60 -7.59 3.61
C LYS A 223 5.79 -9.00 3.03
N PHE A 224 5.26 -9.28 1.84
CA PHE A 224 5.35 -10.60 1.24
C PHE A 224 6.78 -11.00 0.92
N ASP A 225 7.18 -12.16 1.44
CA ASP A 225 8.47 -12.78 1.15
C ASP A 225 8.28 -13.96 0.17
N PRO A 226 8.66 -13.78 -1.12
CA PRO A 226 8.49 -14.82 -2.12
C PRO A 226 9.38 -16.05 -1.90
N THR A 227 10.37 -15.98 -0.99
CA THR A 227 11.27 -17.09 -0.71
C THR A 227 10.65 -18.16 0.19
N LYS A 228 9.56 -17.82 0.89
CA LYS A 228 8.87 -18.73 1.81
C LYS A 228 8.03 -19.81 1.13
N GLY A 229 7.83 -19.73 -0.19
CA GLY A 229 7.25 -20.80 -1.02
C GLY A 229 5.73 -20.94 -1.03
N TYR A 230 4.99 -20.16 -0.22
CA TYR A 230 3.52 -20.11 -0.30
C TYR A 230 3.04 -19.12 -1.36
N ARG A 231 1.78 -19.26 -1.77
CA ARG A 231 1.14 -18.34 -2.72
C ARG A 231 0.89 -16.99 -2.06
N PHE A 232 0.95 -15.93 -2.87
CA PHE A 232 0.63 -14.58 -2.39
C PHE A 232 -0.81 -14.49 -1.85
N SER A 233 -1.76 -15.14 -2.51
CA SER A 233 -3.18 -15.15 -2.11
C SER A 233 -3.39 -15.64 -0.67
N THR A 234 -2.71 -16.72 -0.27
CA THR A 234 -2.76 -17.26 1.10
C THR A 234 -2.28 -16.27 2.14
N TYR A 235 -1.15 -15.60 1.87
CA TYR A 235 -0.61 -14.56 2.75
C TYR A 235 -1.50 -13.32 2.80
N ALA A 236 -1.97 -12.86 1.65
CA ALA A 236 -2.80 -11.67 1.52
C ALA A 236 -4.17 -11.83 2.20
N TYR A 237 -4.76 -13.04 2.20
CA TYR A 237 -6.03 -13.32 2.85
C TYR A 237 -6.04 -12.86 4.32
N TRP A 238 -5.00 -13.13 5.08
CA TRP A 238 -4.90 -12.76 6.50
C TRP A 238 -4.81 -11.26 6.72
N TRP A 239 -4.05 -10.55 5.90
CA TRP A 239 -3.94 -9.10 5.95
C TRP A 239 -5.24 -8.40 5.55
N ILE A 240 -5.91 -8.91 4.51
CA ILE A 240 -7.22 -8.40 4.08
C ILE A 240 -8.24 -8.59 5.20
N ARG A 241 -8.30 -9.78 5.78
CA ARG A 241 -9.17 -10.09 6.92
C ARG A 241 -8.91 -9.15 8.10
N GLN A 242 -7.65 -8.96 8.46
CA GLN A 242 -7.25 -8.04 9.54
C GLN A 242 -7.65 -6.59 9.27
N GLY A 243 -7.59 -6.14 8.02
CA GLY A 243 -8.03 -4.79 7.66
C GLY A 243 -9.54 -4.60 7.77
N ILE A 244 -10.34 -5.65 7.52
CA ILE A 244 -11.80 -5.60 7.53
C ILE A 244 -12.38 -5.76 8.96
N THR A 245 -11.70 -6.44 9.88
CA THR A 245 -12.17 -6.76 11.25
C THR A 245 -11.66 -5.77 12.28
#